data_875b6a57ef80bbfefebb3ad0f54010df
#
_entry.id   875b6a57ef80bbfefebb3ad0f54010df
#
_cell.length_a   1.000
_cell.length_b   1.000
_cell.length_c   1.000
_cell.angle_alpha   90.00
_cell.angle_beta   90.00
_cell.angle_gamma   90.00
#
_symmetry.space_group_name_H-M   'P 1'
#
loop_
_entity.id
_entity.type
_entity.pdbx_description
1 polymer ?
#
loop_
_entity_poly.entity_id
_entity_poly.type
_entity_poly.pdbx_seq_one_letter_code
_entity_poly.pdbx_strand_id
1 'polypeptide(L)'
;MATLFTKIINGEIPGEIVAQNEDVVALRDINPQAPTHVLIVPRREIASINDVTPADAELVGKMVLMGQQLAREAGFSEKGYRLVFNVGKHGGQTVDHIHLHLLLSLIHISE
;
A
#
# COMPACT_ATOMS: atom_id res chain seq x y z
N MET A 1 -11.23 1.08 -17.50
CA MET A 1 -11.15 2.37 -16.80
C MET A 1 -10.06 2.35 -15.76
N ALA A 2 -9.35 3.44 -15.62
CA ALA A 2 -8.27 3.54 -14.65
C ALA A 2 -8.83 3.68 -13.23
N THR A 3 -8.18 3.02 -12.28
CA THR A 3 -8.54 3.15 -10.87
C THR A 3 -8.09 4.51 -10.33
N LEU A 4 -8.57 4.84 -9.14
CA LEU A 4 -8.13 6.03 -8.42
C LEU A 4 -6.60 6.06 -8.30
N PHE A 5 -5.99 4.92 -7.93
CA PHE A 5 -4.55 4.88 -7.76
C PHE A 5 -3.79 5.07 -9.06
N THR A 6 -4.25 4.46 -10.14
CA THR A 6 -3.65 4.66 -11.45
C THR A 6 -3.71 6.14 -11.85
N LYS A 7 -4.83 6.80 -11.58
CA LYS A 7 -4.97 8.23 -11.90
C LYS A 7 -3.99 9.08 -11.09
N ILE A 8 -3.77 8.75 -9.83
CA ILE A 8 -2.79 9.47 -9.01
C ILE A 8 -1.37 9.21 -9.54
N ILE A 9 -1.05 7.97 -9.87
CA ILE A 9 0.27 7.61 -10.40
C ILE A 9 0.56 8.34 -11.70
N ASN A 10 -0.45 8.51 -12.54
CA ASN A 10 -0.31 9.19 -13.83
C ASN A 10 -0.39 10.72 -13.73
N GLY A 11 -0.61 11.26 -12.53
CA GLY A 11 -0.70 12.70 -12.34
C GLY A 11 -2.04 13.32 -12.71
N GLU A 12 -3.06 12.51 -12.98
CA GLU A 12 -4.38 13.00 -13.35
C GLU A 12 -5.16 13.51 -12.13
N ILE A 13 -4.86 12.99 -10.96
CA ILE A 13 -5.48 13.39 -9.70
C ILE A 13 -4.35 13.69 -8.71
N PRO A 14 -4.47 14.74 -7.89
CA PRO A 14 -3.44 15.06 -6.91
C PRO A 14 -3.22 13.93 -5.90
N GLY A 15 -1.96 13.72 -5.54
CA GLY A 15 -1.57 12.75 -4.53
C GLY A 15 -0.09 12.86 -4.29
N GLU A 16 0.35 12.41 -3.12
CA GLU A 16 1.78 12.49 -2.76
C GLU A 16 2.42 11.12 -2.93
N ILE A 17 3.36 11.04 -3.88
CA ILE A 17 4.18 9.83 -4.08
C ILE A 17 5.38 9.95 -3.18
N VAL A 18 5.56 9.00 -2.26
CA VAL A 18 6.67 9.02 -1.31
C VAL A 18 7.83 8.12 -1.74
N ALA A 19 7.56 7.14 -2.60
CA ALA A 19 8.58 6.27 -3.17
C ALA A 19 8.01 5.56 -4.38
N GLN A 20 8.86 5.14 -5.31
CA GLN A 20 8.39 4.37 -6.46
C GLN A 20 9.53 3.63 -7.13
N ASN A 21 9.20 2.57 -7.83
CA ASN A 21 10.10 1.87 -8.73
C ASN A 21 9.30 1.44 -9.98
N GLU A 22 9.86 0.54 -10.78
CA GLU A 22 9.22 0.11 -12.02
C GLU A 22 7.86 -0.55 -11.80
N ASP A 23 7.67 -1.21 -10.68
CA ASP A 23 6.50 -2.05 -10.46
C ASP A 23 5.54 -1.53 -9.40
N VAL A 24 6.03 -0.75 -8.44
CA VAL A 24 5.29 -0.42 -7.23
C VAL A 24 5.45 1.07 -6.91
N VAL A 25 4.38 1.66 -6.40
CA VAL A 25 4.36 3.07 -5.99
C VAL A 25 3.83 3.15 -4.56
N ALA A 26 4.46 3.97 -3.74
CA ALA A 26 3.99 4.24 -2.39
C ALA A 26 3.38 5.64 -2.34
N LEU A 27 2.15 5.73 -1.86
CA LEU A 27 1.37 6.96 -1.78
C LEU A 27 1.04 7.26 -0.33
N ARG A 28 1.09 8.53 0.07
CA ARG A 28 0.64 8.90 1.41
C ARG A 28 -0.89 8.86 1.43
N ASP A 29 -1.46 8.23 2.46
CA ASP A 29 -2.91 8.17 2.59
C ASP A 29 -3.45 9.56 2.96
N ILE A 30 -4.52 9.98 2.29
CA ILE A 30 -5.17 11.27 2.56
C ILE A 30 -6.07 11.20 3.78
N ASN A 31 -6.46 10.01 4.21
CA ASN A 31 -7.27 9.79 5.41
C ASN A 31 -6.52 8.85 6.35
N PRO A 32 -5.41 9.29 6.95
CA PRO A 32 -4.53 8.39 7.67
C PRO A 32 -5.20 7.80 8.91
N GLN A 33 -4.97 6.50 9.11
CA GLN A 33 -5.41 5.76 10.29
C GLN A 33 -4.31 5.66 11.34
N ALA A 34 -3.17 6.26 11.07
CA ALA A 34 -2.00 6.29 11.95
C ALA A 34 -1.22 7.55 11.63
N PRO A 35 -0.33 8.04 12.52
CA PRO A 35 0.50 9.21 12.23
C PRO A 35 1.27 9.10 10.92
N THR A 36 1.71 7.91 10.56
CA THR A 36 2.24 7.67 9.23
C THR A 36 1.48 6.52 8.61
N HIS A 37 0.80 6.79 7.52
CA HIS A 37 0.00 5.82 6.82
C HIS A 37 0.29 5.93 5.34
N VAL A 38 0.92 4.90 4.78
CA VAL A 38 1.33 4.86 3.39
C VAL A 38 0.62 3.70 2.70
N LEU A 39 0.20 3.93 1.48
CA LEU A 39 -0.42 2.90 0.64
C LEU A 39 0.60 2.46 -0.40
N ILE A 40 0.89 1.18 -0.44
CA ILE A 40 1.82 0.61 -1.41
C ILE A 40 0.99 -0.09 -2.47
N VAL A 41 1.13 0.36 -3.71
CA VAL A 41 0.25 0.01 -4.80
C VAL A 41 1.06 -0.49 -5.99
N PRO A 42 0.69 -1.63 -6.60
CA PRO A 42 1.34 -2.01 -7.85
C PRO A 42 0.83 -1.12 -8.98
N ARG A 43 1.69 -0.85 -9.96
CA ARG A 43 1.25 -0.08 -11.13
C ARG A 43 0.19 -0.84 -11.92
N ARG A 44 0.30 -2.18 -11.92
CA ARG A 44 -0.67 -3.03 -12.59
C ARG A 44 -1.96 -3.09 -11.77
N GLU A 45 -3.09 -2.97 -12.44
CA GLU A 45 -4.39 -2.98 -11.77
C GLU A 45 -4.86 -4.41 -11.52
N ILE A 46 -4.73 -4.87 -10.29
CA ILE A 46 -5.29 -6.13 -9.82
C ILE A 46 -6.34 -5.75 -8.79
N ALA A 47 -7.57 -6.21 -8.97
CA ALA A 47 -8.68 -5.69 -8.16
C ALA A 47 -8.55 -6.01 -6.67
N SER A 48 -8.16 -7.24 -6.33
CA SER A 48 -8.00 -7.62 -4.93
C SER A 48 -7.03 -8.79 -4.80
N ILE A 49 -6.69 -9.14 -3.57
CA ILE A 49 -5.85 -10.31 -3.30
C ILE A 49 -6.51 -11.59 -3.85
N ASN A 50 -7.85 -11.62 -3.89
CA ASN A 50 -8.54 -12.77 -4.45
C ASN A 50 -8.27 -12.98 -5.94
N ASP A 51 -7.82 -11.93 -6.63
CA ASP A 51 -7.53 -11.98 -8.06
C ASP A 51 -6.04 -12.20 -8.36
N VAL A 52 -5.22 -12.28 -7.32
CA VAL A 52 -3.79 -12.56 -7.46
C VAL A 52 -3.61 -14.03 -7.83
N THR A 53 -2.75 -14.30 -8.80
CA THR A 53 -2.43 -15.67 -9.22
C THR A 53 -0.97 -15.97 -8.87
N PRO A 54 -0.53 -17.24 -8.99
CA PRO A 54 0.90 -17.55 -8.76
C PRO A 54 1.86 -16.73 -9.62
N ALA A 55 1.42 -16.32 -10.81
CA ALA A 55 2.25 -15.47 -11.68
C ALA A 55 2.48 -14.07 -11.07
N ASP A 56 1.65 -13.66 -10.13
CA ASP A 56 1.75 -12.34 -9.48
C ASP A 56 2.52 -12.39 -8.16
N ALA A 57 3.00 -13.55 -7.74
CA ALA A 57 3.64 -13.70 -6.44
C ALA A 57 4.84 -12.77 -6.25
N GLU A 58 5.65 -12.61 -7.29
CA GLU A 58 6.80 -11.72 -7.22
C GLU A 58 6.36 -10.27 -7.04
N LEU A 59 5.32 -9.85 -7.74
CA LEU A 59 4.79 -8.49 -7.61
C LEU A 59 4.31 -8.21 -6.19
N VAL A 60 3.57 -9.14 -5.60
CA VAL A 60 3.09 -9.00 -4.22
C VAL A 60 4.28 -8.94 -3.26
N GLY A 61 5.30 -9.78 -3.49
CA GLY A 61 6.52 -9.73 -2.71
C GLY A 61 7.21 -8.38 -2.79
N LYS A 62 7.23 -7.77 -3.97
CA LYS A 62 7.82 -6.43 -4.15
C LYS A 62 7.06 -5.37 -3.36
N MET A 63 5.74 -5.50 -3.23
CA MET A 63 4.95 -4.60 -2.41
C MET A 63 5.37 -4.71 -0.94
N VAL A 64 5.51 -5.93 -0.45
CA VAL A 64 5.93 -6.17 0.94
C VAL A 64 7.34 -5.63 1.17
N LEU A 65 8.25 -5.86 0.23
CA LEU A 65 9.63 -5.37 0.36
C LEU A 65 9.71 -3.84 0.39
N MET A 66 8.87 -3.16 -0.38
CA MET A 66 8.82 -1.71 -0.31
C MET A 66 8.34 -1.25 1.06
N GLY A 67 7.34 -1.91 1.63
CA GLY A 67 6.87 -1.60 2.98
C GLY A 67 7.97 -1.80 4.02
N GLN A 68 8.70 -2.89 3.92
CA GLN A 68 9.83 -3.16 4.80
C GLN A 68 10.88 -2.06 4.71
N GLN A 69 11.24 -1.66 3.48
CA GLN A 69 12.25 -0.65 3.26
C GLN A 69 11.83 0.71 3.82
N LEU A 70 10.58 1.11 3.58
CA LEU A 70 10.08 2.39 4.08
C LEU A 70 10.03 2.41 5.60
N ALA A 71 9.64 1.31 6.24
CA ALA A 71 9.66 1.21 7.69
C ALA A 71 11.08 1.33 8.24
N ARG A 72 12.05 0.71 7.56
CA ARG A 72 13.45 0.78 7.96
C ARG A 72 13.97 2.22 7.87
N GLU A 73 13.68 2.88 6.75
CA GLU A 73 14.10 4.27 6.53
C GLU A 73 13.48 5.22 7.54
N ALA A 74 12.28 4.92 8.00
CA ALA A 74 11.60 5.71 9.01
C ALA A 74 12.01 5.36 10.44
N GLY A 75 12.86 4.34 10.61
CA GLY A 75 13.36 3.96 11.93
C GLY A 75 12.43 3.05 12.74
N PHE A 76 11.49 2.38 12.10
CA PHE A 76 10.50 1.56 12.80
C PHE A 76 10.77 0.05 12.76
N SER A 77 11.89 -0.38 12.16
CA SER A 77 12.13 -1.82 12.03
C SER A 77 12.11 -2.57 13.36
N GLU A 78 12.75 -2.03 14.38
CA GLU A 78 12.82 -2.71 15.66
C GLU A 78 11.55 -2.57 16.48
N LYS A 79 10.95 -1.39 16.48
CA LYS A 79 9.72 -1.16 17.25
C LYS A 79 8.53 -1.85 16.61
N GLY A 80 8.59 -2.06 15.31
CA GLY A 80 7.55 -2.74 14.59
C GLY A 80 6.59 -1.82 13.86
N TYR A 81 5.80 -2.41 12.98
CA TYR A 81 4.85 -1.70 12.14
C TYR A 81 3.82 -2.71 11.65
N ARG A 82 2.76 -2.23 11.02
CA ARG A 82 1.73 -3.11 10.51
C ARG A 82 1.68 -3.04 8.98
N LEU A 83 1.56 -4.20 8.36
CA LEU A 83 1.30 -4.34 6.93
C LEU A 83 -0.05 -5.01 6.78
N VAL A 84 -0.99 -4.35 6.11
CA VAL A 84 -2.36 -4.83 6.04
C VAL A 84 -2.88 -4.77 4.61
N PHE A 85 -3.38 -5.92 4.12
CA PHE A 85 -4.21 -5.95 2.93
C PHE A 85 -5.66 -6.10 3.38
N ASN A 86 -6.52 -5.19 2.93
CA ASN A 86 -7.96 -5.37 3.09
C ASN A 86 -8.48 -6.05 1.83
N VAL A 87 -9.27 -7.08 1.99
CA VAL A 87 -9.72 -7.90 0.86
C VAL A 87 -11.24 -7.93 0.81
N GLY A 88 -11.78 -7.43 -0.28
CA GLY A 88 -13.21 -7.45 -0.51
C GLY A 88 -14.01 -6.56 0.41
N LYS A 89 -15.33 -6.58 0.24
CA LYS A 89 -16.24 -5.71 0.95
C LYS A 89 -16.17 -5.90 2.47
N HIS A 90 -16.22 -7.14 2.93
CA HIS A 90 -16.20 -7.42 4.37
C HIS A 90 -14.84 -7.23 4.99
N GLY A 91 -13.80 -7.15 4.16
CA GLY A 91 -12.44 -6.82 4.63
C GLY A 91 -12.17 -5.32 4.67
N GLY A 92 -13.14 -4.50 4.22
CA GLY A 92 -12.99 -3.05 4.22
C GLY A 92 -12.21 -2.49 3.05
N GLN A 93 -12.12 -3.22 1.94
CA GLN A 93 -11.45 -2.73 0.75
C GLN A 93 -12.30 -1.66 0.08
N THR A 94 -11.75 -0.46 -0.08
CA THR A 94 -12.49 0.69 -0.61
C THR A 94 -12.19 1.03 -2.06
N VAL A 95 -11.08 0.54 -2.60
CA VAL A 95 -10.69 0.77 -3.99
C VAL A 95 -10.37 -0.59 -4.61
N ASP A 96 -10.89 -0.85 -5.81
CA ASP A 96 -10.66 -2.13 -6.50
C ASP A 96 -9.34 -2.13 -7.25
N HIS A 97 -8.27 -1.99 -6.48
CA HIS A 97 -6.89 -2.01 -6.92
C HIS A 97 -6.10 -2.36 -5.66
N ILE A 98 -5.44 -3.50 -5.65
CA ILE A 98 -4.80 -3.96 -4.41
C ILE A 98 -3.85 -2.92 -3.87
N HIS A 99 -3.84 -2.78 -2.56
CA HIS A 99 -2.94 -1.86 -1.89
C HIS A 99 -2.61 -2.38 -0.50
N LEU A 100 -1.35 -2.23 -0.15
CA LEU A 100 -0.82 -2.67 1.13
C LEU A 100 -0.71 -1.44 2.02
N HIS A 101 -1.41 -1.45 3.15
CA HIS A 101 -1.29 -0.38 4.13
C HIS A 101 -0.03 -0.58 4.96
N LEU A 102 0.79 0.45 5.04
CA LEU A 102 1.91 0.50 5.96
C LEU A 102 1.54 1.50 7.04
N LEU A 103 1.42 1.02 8.27
CA LEU A 103 1.00 1.82 9.40
C LEU A 103 2.15 1.93 10.38
N LEU A 104 2.67 3.15 10.52
CA LEU A 104 3.87 3.44 11.31
C LEU A 104 3.53 4.32 12.49
N SER A 105 2.90 3.80 13.43
CA SER A 105 2.83 4.37 14.75
C SER A 105 2.21 3.39 15.65
N LEU A 106 2.70 3.34 16.77
CA LEU A 106 2.57 2.17 17.47
C LEU A 106 1.92 2.24 18.77
N ILE A 107 1.94 3.38 19.35
CA ILE A 107 1.49 3.50 20.72
C ILE A 107 -0.01 3.32 20.83
N HIS A 108 -0.73 3.71 19.79
CA HIS A 108 -2.19 3.71 19.81
C HIS A 108 -2.83 2.77 18.81
N ILE A 109 -2.03 1.95 18.13
CA ILE A 109 -2.55 0.93 17.24
C ILE A 109 -2.71 -0.33 18.05
N SER A 110 -3.89 -0.53 18.60
CA SER A 110 -4.15 -1.73 19.38
C SER A 110 -4.83 -2.78 18.52
N GLU A 111 -4.74 -4.00 18.90
CA GLU A 111 -5.39 -5.11 18.27
C GLU A 111 -6.85 -5.14 18.55
#